data_f7318c0c9173b9548053b55da38899aa
#
_entry.id   f7318c0c9173b9548053b55da38899aa
#
_cell.length_a   1.000
_cell.length_b   1.000
_cell.length_c   1.000
_cell.angle_alpha   90.00
_cell.angle_beta   90.00
_cell.angle_gamma   90.00
#
_symmetry.space_group_name_H-M   'P 1'
#
loop_
_entity.id
_entity.type
_entity.pdbx_description
1 polymer ?
#
loop_
_entity_poly.entity_id
_entity_poly.type
_entity_poly.pdbx_seq_one_letter_code
_entity_poly.pdbx_strand_id
1 'polypeptide(L)'
;RLANLLKSGFIETQVVAPVPWFPFTHSSFGSYAVIASTPKFEERNDIKVHHPRYFLPPKVGQNIAPLVLAAGALPTIKKIINEGFDFDLIDAHFFYPDGVAASIISKIVKKPFVCTARGSDITLYKNFSIPKKYLKYALENSSANIGVCNDLVRQMIKLGAPSDHSLTIRNGVDLQRFTPLDK
;
A
#
# COMPACT_ATOMS: atom_id res chain seq x y z
N ARG A 1 -0.26 13.23 8.94
CA ARG A 1 -1.64 13.27 8.41
C ARG A 1 -2.51 12.21 9.11
N LEU A 2 -2.13 10.92 9.04
CA LEU A 2 -2.87 9.84 9.70
C LEU A 2 -2.99 10.06 11.22
N ALA A 3 -1.90 10.41 11.91
CA ALA A 3 -1.92 10.75 13.34
C ALA A 3 -2.89 11.87 13.72
N ASN A 4 -3.13 12.85 12.84
CA ASN A 4 -4.10 13.93 13.08
C ASN A 4 -5.55 13.45 12.92
N LEU A 5 -5.79 12.50 12.01
CA LEU A 5 -7.11 11.89 11.87
C LEU A 5 -7.46 11.01 13.07
N LEU A 6 -6.48 10.29 13.62
CA LEU A 6 -6.65 9.50 14.85
C LEU A 6 -7.02 10.36 16.06
N LYS A 7 -6.42 11.54 16.18
CA LYS A 7 -6.74 12.49 17.27
C LYS A 7 -8.19 13.01 17.22
N SER A 8 -8.86 12.93 16.07
CA SER A 8 -10.27 13.30 15.94
C SER A 8 -11.24 12.29 16.55
N GLY A 9 -10.77 11.09 16.90
CA GLY A 9 -11.59 10.01 17.48
C GLY A 9 -12.58 9.33 16.52
N PHE A 10 -12.62 9.76 15.24
CA PHE A 10 -13.53 9.19 14.24
C PHE A 10 -13.00 7.94 13.53
N ILE A 11 -11.69 7.72 13.59
CA ILE A 11 -11.02 6.63 12.84
C ILE A 11 -10.04 5.94 13.77
N GLU A 12 -10.18 4.63 13.89
CA GLU A 12 -9.14 3.76 14.44
C GLU A 12 -8.38 3.09 13.30
N THR A 13 -7.05 3.01 13.39
CA THR A 13 -6.23 2.43 12.33
C THR A 13 -5.04 1.65 12.86
N GLN A 14 -4.69 0.60 12.15
CA GLN A 14 -3.41 -0.10 12.29
C GLN A 14 -2.73 -0.14 10.93
N VAL A 15 -1.42 -0.09 10.92
CA VAL A 15 -0.62 -0.13 9.70
C VAL A 15 0.00 -1.50 9.54
N VAL A 16 -0.14 -2.08 8.35
CA VAL A 16 0.58 -3.27 7.93
C VAL A 16 1.52 -2.87 6.80
N ALA A 17 2.80 -2.82 7.09
CA ALA A 17 3.88 -2.45 6.17
C ALA A 17 4.80 -3.65 5.92
N PRO A 18 4.48 -4.54 4.95
CA PRO A 18 5.25 -5.73 4.69
C PRO A 18 6.69 -5.41 4.27
N VAL A 19 7.64 -6.19 4.76
CA VAL A 19 9.06 -5.99 4.52
C VAL A 19 9.65 -7.24 3.88
N PRO A 20 10.45 -7.12 2.78
CA PRO A 20 11.14 -8.27 2.20
C PRO A 20 12.00 -8.98 3.24
N TRP A 21 11.93 -10.30 3.27
CA TRP A 21 12.78 -11.09 4.14
C TRP A 21 14.21 -11.12 3.61
N PHE A 22 15.17 -10.88 4.49
CA PHE A 22 16.58 -11.01 4.21
C PHE A 22 17.30 -11.62 5.43
N PRO A 23 18.21 -12.60 5.26
CA PRO A 23 18.75 -13.37 6.36
C PRO A 23 19.85 -12.67 7.17
N PHE A 24 20.51 -11.65 6.61
CA PHE A 24 21.69 -11.04 7.21
C PHE A 24 21.47 -9.59 7.63
N THR A 25 21.90 -9.24 8.84
CA THR A 25 21.79 -7.88 9.40
C THR A 25 23.13 -7.12 9.40
N HIS A 26 24.21 -7.74 8.93
CA HIS A 26 25.54 -7.14 8.93
C HIS A 26 25.61 -5.95 7.97
N SER A 27 26.27 -4.87 8.37
CA SER A 27 26.35 -3.59 7.63
C SER A 27 26.93 -3.70 6.21
N SER A 28 27.75 -4.73 5.94
CA SER A 28 28.27 -5.02 4.59
C SER A 28 27.20 -5.27 3.53
N PHE A 29 25.98 -5.60 3.93
CA PHE A 29 24.83 -5.79 3.03
C PHE A 29 24.04 -4.49 2.74
N GLY A 30 24.53 -3.33 3.21
CA GLY A 30 23.95 -2.01 2.92
C GLY A 30 22.46 -1.91 3.26
N SER A 31 21.63 -1.48 2.30
CA SER A 31 20.18 -1.32 2.50
C SER A 31 19.45 -2.62 2.87
N TYR A 32 19.94 -3.78 2.46
CA TYR A 32 19.34 -5.07 2.84
C TYR A 32 19.50 -5.37 4.33
N ALA A 33 20.61 -4.95 4.95
CA ALA A 33 20.81 -5.08 6.39
C ALA A 33 19.80 -4.23 7.18
N VAL A 34 19.51 -3.01 6.70
CA VAL A 34 18.50 -2.13 7.29
C VAL A 34 17.11 -2.77 7.21
N ILE A 35 16.76 -3.34 6.04
CA ILE A 35 15.50 -4.07 5.84
C ILE A 35 15.41 -5.27 6.80
N ALA A 36 16.48 -6.04 6.94
CA ALA A 36 16.53 -7.20 7.84
C ALA A 36 16.36 -6.82 9.32
N SER A 37 16.89 -5.67 9.73
CA SER A 37 16.82 -5.16 11.11
C SER A 37 15.51 -4.48 11.47
N THR A 38 14.59 -4.24 10.51
CA THR A 38 13.27 -3.67 10.81
C THR A 38 12.54 -4.53 11.85
N PRO A 39 11.98 -3.97 12.94
CA PRO A 39 11.24 -4.74 13.93
C PRO A 39 9.98 -5.36 13.31
N LYS A 40 9.48 -6.46 13.88
CA LYS A 40 8.22 -7.08 13.41
C LYS A 40 6.99 -6.24 13.79
N PHE A 41 7.11 -5.46 14.84
CA PHE A 41 6.08 -4.59 15.39
C PHE A 41 6.73 -3.35 15.99
N GLU A 42 6.11 -2.21 15.84
CA GLU A 42 6.46 -0.97 16.53
C GLU A 42 5.20 -0.11 16.73
N GLU A 43 5.30 0.87 17.60
CA GLU A 43 4.27 1.89 17.78
C GLU A 43 4.86 3.25 17.45
N ARG A 44 4.20 3.99 16.56
CA ARG A 44 4.61 5.34 16.14
C ARG A 44 3.45 6.31 16.23
N ASN A 45 3.57 7.33 17.07
CA ASN A 45 2.50 8.34 17.26
C ASN A 45 1.14 7.69 17.54
N ASP A 46 1.09 6.75 18.47
CA ASP A 46 -0.10 5.99 18.87
C ASP A 46 -0.68 5.09 17.76
N ILE A 47 0.07 4.84 16.70
CA ILE A 47 -0.30 3.93 15.61
C ILE A 47 0.48 2.63 15.73
N LYS A 48 -0.23 1.51 15.81
CA LYS A 48 0.35 0.17 15.73
C LYS A 48 0.81 -0.13 14.31
N VAL A 49 2.08 -0.45 14.13
CA VAL A 49 2.69 -0.76 12.84
C VAL A 49 3.25 -2.17 12.86
N HIS A 50 2.74 -3.01 11.97
CA HIS A 50 3.17 -4.40 11.82
C HIS A 50 4.02 -4.55 10.55
N HIS A 51 5.16 -5.22 10.66
CA HIS A 51 6.08 -5.48 9.54
C HIS A 51 6.17 -6.98 9.24
N PRO A 52 5.14 -7.60 8.65
CA PRO A 52 5.22 -8.99 8.23
C PRO A 52 6.31 -9.18 7.17
N ARG A 53 6.97 -10.34 7.21
CA ARG A 53 8.01 -10.68 6.27
C ARG A 53 7.44 -11.44 5.08
N TYR A 54 7.93 -11.12 3.88
CA TYR A 54 7.63 -11.89 2.69
C TYR A 54 8.90 -12.21 1.91
N PHE A 55 8.92 -13.35 1.26
CA PHE A 55 10.07 -13.77 0.46
C PHE A 55 9.93 -13.28 -0.97
N LEU A 56 10.89 -12.46 -1.42
CA LEU A 56 10.92 -11.94 -2.78
C LEU A 56 12.15 -12.48 -3.52
N PRO A 57 12.01 -13.50 -4.38
CA PRO A 57 13.14 -14.06 -5.11
C PRO A 57 13.69 -13.04 -6.12
N PRO A 58 15.03 -12.93 -6.24
CA PRO A 58 15.65 -12.07 -7.24
C PRO A 58 15.25 -12.48 -8.67
N LYS A 59 15.33 -11.53 -9.62
CA LYS A 59 15.05 -11.68 -11.06
C LYS A 59 13.59 -11.92 -11.46
N VAL A 60 12.82 -12.73 -10.73
CA VAL A 60 11.39 -13.00 -11.02
C VAL A 60 10.44 -12.22 -10.11
N GLY A 61 10.99 -11.56 -9.09
CA GLY A 61 10.23 -10.88 -8.05
C GLY A 61 9.19 -9.89 -8.56
N GLN A 62 9.51 -9.13 -9.60
CA GLN A 62 8.57 -8.15 -10.18
C GLN A 62 7.23 -8.78 -10.57
N ASN A 63 7.21 -9.99 -11.14
CA ASN A 63 5.98 -10.62 -11.63
C ASN A 63 5.15 -11.29 -10.53
N ILE A 64 5.79 -11.72 -9.44
CA ILE A 64 5.13 -12.43 -8.34
C ILE A 64 5.01 -11.61 -7.06
N ALA A 65 5.59 -10.40 -7.04
CA ALA A 65 5.62 -9.53 -5.86
C ALA A 65 4.25 -9.39 -5.17
N PRO A 66 3.15 -9.10 -5.88
CA PRO A 66 1.85 -8.98 -5.22
C PRO A 66 1.39 -10.25 -4.51
N LEU A 67 1.67 -11.41 -5.09
CA LEU A 67 1.26 -12.70 -4.53
C LEU A 67 2.02 -13.03 -3.25
N VAL A 68 3.35 -12.89 -3.28
CA VAL A 68 4.20 -13.18 -2.11
C VAL A 68 4.00 -12.13 -1.01
N LEU A 69 3.70 -10.88 -1.37
CA LEU A 69 3.36 -9.82 -0.43
C LEU A 69 2.02 -10.13 0.25
N ALA A 70 1.00 -10.50 -0.51
CA ALA A 70 -0.29 -10.89 0.05
C ALA A 70 -0.15 -12.11 0.97
N ALA A 71 0.59 -13.14 0.56
CA ALA A 71 0.85 -14.32 1.36
C ALA A 71 1.59 -14.01 2.68
N GLY A 72 2.57 -13.09 2.64
CA GLY A 72 3.30 -12.66 3.83
C GLY A 72 2.49 -11.78 4.78
N ALA A 73 1.62 -10.90 4.25
CA ALA A 73 0.80 -9.99 5.04
C ALA A 73 -0.44 -10.65 5.66
N LEU A 74 -1.05 -11.60 4.96
CA LEU A 74 -2.33 -12.21 5.33
C LEU A 74 -2.36 -12.83 6.74
N PRO A 75 -1.33 -13.57 7.21
CA PRO A 75 -1.31 -14.08 8.58
C PRO A 75 -1.39 -12.98 9.64
N THR A 76 -0.68 -11.87 9.43
CA THR A 76 -0.70 -10.71 10.33
C THR A 76 -2.08 -10.06 10.34
N ILE A 77 -2.70 -9.86 9.18
CA ILE A 77 -4.04 -9.28 9.07
C ILE A 77 -5.09 -10.17 9.76
N LYS A 78 -5.04 -11.48 9.56
CA LYS A 78 -5.91 -12.43 10.28
C LYS A 78 -5.69 -12.38 11.79
N LYS A 79 -4.44 -12.26 12.25
CA LYS A 79 -4.13 -12.10 13.66
C LYS A 79 -4.77 -10.82 14.23
N ILE A 80 -4.63 -9.69 13.54
CA ILE A 80 -5.22 -8.40 13.94
C ILE A 80 -6.75 -8.51 14.09
N ILE A 81 -7.43 -9.18 13.15
CA ILE A 81 -8.87 -9.43 13.22
C ILE A 81 -9.22 -10.32 14.42
N ASN A 82 -8.47 -11.41 14.64
CA ASN A 82 -8.69 -12.33 15.76
C ASN A 82 -8.41 -11.69 17.14
N GLU A 83 -7.57 -10.65 17.19
CA GLU A 83 -7.31 -9.85 18.39
C GLU A 83 -8.38 -8.78 18.66
N GLY A 84 -9.44 -8.77 17.86
CA GLY A 84 -10.61 -7.89 18.07
C GLY A 84 -10.63 -6.62 17.25
N PHE A 85 -9.64 -6.36 16.39
CA PHE A 85 -9.67 -5.23 15.47
C PHE A 85 -10.34 -5.62 14.16
N ASP A 86 -11.67 -5.62 14.16
CA ASP A 86 -12.50 -5.92 12.98
C ASP A 86 -12.70 -4.66 12.13
N PHE A 87 -11.69 -4.29 11.37
CA PHE A 87 -11.70 -3.08 10.53
C PHE A 87 -12.72 -3.16 9.39
N ASP A 88 -13.21 -1.99 8.95
CA ASP A 88 -14.23 -1.87 7.89
C ASP A 88 -13.63 -1.78 6.50
N LEU A 89 -12.38 -1.28 6.38
CA LEU A 89 -11.77 -0.94 5.10
C LEU A 89 -10.26 -1.17 5.11
N ILE A 90 -9.74 -1.63 3.97
CA ILE A 90 -8.30 -1.64 3.68
C ILE A 90 -7.97 -0.42 2.83
N ASP A 91 -7.14 0.49 3.34
CA ASP A 91 -6.60 1.63 2.59
C ASP A 91 -5.19 1.29 2.10
N ALA A 92 -5.07 0.94 0.82
CA ALA A 92 -3.80 0.60 0.20
C ALA A 92 -3.17 1.82 -0.48
N HIS A 93 -1.86 1.92 -0.36
CA HIS A 93 -1.07 2.95 -1.02
C HIS A 93 -0.07 2.30 -1.97
N PHE A 94 -0.02 2.80 -3.21
CA PHE A 94 0.81 2.25 -4.27
C PHE A 94 0.18 1.02 -4.94
N PHE A 95 -0.39 1.19 -6.14
CA PHE A 95 -1.16 0.12 -6.78
C PHE A 95 -0.36 -1.15 -7.06
N TYR A 96 0.90 -1.01 -7.46
CA TYR A 96 1.75 -2.17 -7.73
C TYR A 96 3.05 -2.11 -6.92
N PRO A 97 3.35 -3.12 -6.08
CA PRO A 97 2.63 -4.39 -5.90
C PRO A 97 1.52 -4.35 -4.83
N ASP A 98 1.46 -3.33 -3.96
CA ASP A 98 0.70 -3.29 -2.70
C ASP A 98 -0.81 -3.33 -2.91
N GLY A 99 -1.36 -2.50 -3.81
CA GLY A 99 -2.79 -2.47 -4.12
C GLY A 99 -3.29 -3.79 -4.72
N VAL A 100 -2.46 -4.44 -5.54
CA VAL A 100 -2.77 -5.78 -6.06
C VAL A 100 -2.80 -6.81 -4.92
N ALA A 101 -1.83 -6.75 -4.00
CA ALA A 101 -1.84 -7.61 -2.82
C ALA A 101 -3.06 -7.34 -1.93
N ALA A 102 -3.41 -6.07 -1.72
CA ALA A 102 -4.61 -5.67 -0.99
C ALA A 102 -5.89 -6.20 -1.63
N SER A 103 -6.00 -6.22 -2.97
CA SER A 103 -7.15 -6.79 -3.67
C SER A 103 -7.32 -8.28 -3.43
N ILE A 104 -6.22 -9.03 -3.31
CA ILE A 104 -6.21 -10.46 -2.98
C ILE A 104 -6.65 -10.66 -1.53
N ILE A 105 -6.06 -9.89 -0.60
CA ILE A 105 -6.36 -9.96 0.83
C ILE A 105 -7.83 -9.60 1.08
N SER A 106 -8.32 -8.52 0.48
CA SER A 106 -9.71 -8.04 0.54
C SER A 106 -10.72 -9.16 0.28
N LYS A 107 -10.51 -9.94 -0.79
CA LYS A 107 -11.36 -11.10 -1.11
C LYS A 107 -11.31 -12.19 -0.04
N ILE A 108 -10.13 -12.46 0.54
CA ILE A 108 -9.95 -13.52 1.53
C ILE A 108 -10.59 -13.12 2.86
N VAL A 109 -10.40 -11.87 3.30
CA VAL A 109 -10.95 -11.38 4.58
C VAL A 109 -12.35 -10.80 4.44
N LYS A 110 -12.89 -10.71 3.21
CA LYS A 110 -14.24 -10.20 2.88
C LYS A 110 -14.45 -8.75 3.37
N LYS A 111 -13.42 -7.91 3.23
CA LYS A 111 -13.48 -6.48 3.56
C LYS A 111 -13.19 -5.68 2.29
N PRO A 112 -13.87 -4.55 2.05
CA PRO A 112 -13.59 -3.68 0.91
C PRO A 112 -12.19 -3.10 0.98
N PHE A 113 -11.66 -2.68 -0.17
CA PHE A 113 -10.41 -1.93 -0.21
C PHE A 113 -10.51 -0.73 -1.16
N VAL A 114 -9.78 0.30 -0.82
CA VAL A 114 -9.49 1.44 -1.69
C VAL A 114 -7.98 1.49 -1.94
N CYS A 115 -7.58 2.09 -3.05
CA CYS A 115 -6.16 2.20 -3.33
C CYS A 115 -5.79 3.56 -3.92
N THR A 116 -4.68 4.13 -3.42
CA THR A 116 -4.15 5.41 -3.87
C THR A 116 -2.94 5.22 -4.77
N ALA A 117 -3.07 5.62 -6.05
CA ALA A 117 -1.96 5.71 -7.00
C ALA A 117 -1.06 6.90 -6.67
N ARG A 118 0.27 6.66 -6.68
CA ARG A 118 1.29 7.65 -6.34
C ARG A 118 2.10 8.13 -7.54
N GLY A 119 2.12 7.40 -8.64
CA GLY A 119 2.82 7.74 -9.88
C GLY A 119 3.40 6.52 -10.60
N SER A 120 4.61 6.11 -10.28
CA SER A 120 5.31 5.00 -10.93
C SER A 120 4.59 3.65 -10.83
N ASP A 121 3.80 3.45 -9.81
CA ASP A 121 2.94 2.29 -9.60
C ASP A 121 1.92 2.07 -10.74
N ILE A 122 1.54 3.12 -11.44
CA ILE A 122 0.70 3.07 -12.64
C ILE A 122 1.55 3.31 -13.88
N THR A 123 2.33 4.41 -13.92
CA THR A 123 2.99 4.86 -15.15
C THR A 123 4.09 3.90 -15.64
N LEU A 124 4.77 3.23 -14.73
CA LEU A 124 5.82 2.26 -15.05
C LEU A 124 5.22 0.88 -15.32
N TYR A 125 4.44 0.37 -14.37
CA TYR A 125 4.04 -1.05 -14.37
C TYR A 125 2.98 -1.38 -15.43
N LYS A 126 2.22 -0.40 -15.94
CA LYS A 126 1.32 -0.60 -17.09
C LYS A 126 2.03 -1.09 -18.37
N ASN A 127 3.35 -0.90 -18.47
CA ASN A 127 4.13 -1.27 -19.65
C ASN A 127 4.60 -2.73 -19.63
N PHE A 128 4.41 -3.45 -18.54
CA PHE A 128 4.78 -4.85 -18.40
C PHE A 128 3.55 -5.75 -18.45
N SER A 129 3.59 -6.81 -19.25
CA SER A 129 2.41 -7.64 -19.56
C SER A 129 1.76 -8.26 -18.32
N ILE A 130 2.54 -8.83 -17.39
CA ILE A 130 2.01 -9.47 -16.16
C ILE A 130 1.57 -8.41 -15.14
N PRO A 131 2.38 -7.42 -14.75
CA PRO A 131 1.95 -6.33 -13.88
C PRO A 131 0.70 -5.60 -14.38
N LYS A 132 0.59 -5.35 -15.68
CA LYS A 132 -0.60 -4.71 -16.29
C LYS A 132 -1.88 -5.50 -16.04
N LYS A 133 -1.84 -6.83 -16.16
CA LYS A 133 -3.01 -7.69 -15.88
C LYS A 133 -3.41 -7.62 -14.40
N TYR A 134 -2.44 -7.63 -13.50
CA TYR A 134 -2.69 -7.47 -12.07
C TYR A 134 -3.25 -6.08 -11.73
N LEU A 135 -2.68 -5.02 -12.32
CA LEU A 135 -3.19 -3.66 -12.15
C LEU A 135 -4.65 -3.56 -12.58
N LYS A 136 -4.96 -4.05 -13.79
CA LYS A 136 -6.34 -4.07 -14.29
C LYS A 136 -7.28 -4.76 -13.31
N TYR A 137 -6.91 -5.94 -12.85
CA TYR A 137 -7.68 -6.69 -11.85
C TYR A 137 -7.91 -5.90 -10.55
N ALA A 138 -6.88 -5.26 -9.99
CA ALA A 138 -7.01 -4.47 -8.78
C ALA A 138 -7.89 -3.24 -8.98
N LEU A 139 -7.73 -2.53 -10.11
CA LEU A 139 -8.50 -1.36 -10.49
C LEU A 139 -10.01 -1.67 -10.63
N GLU A 140 -10.35 -2.81 -11.24
CA GLU A 140 -11.73 -3.25 -11.46
C GLU A 140 -12.42 -3.73 -10.17
N ASN A 141 -11.65 -4.18 -9.17
CA ASN A 141 -12.18 -4.77 -7.93
C ASN A 141 -12.06 -3.86 -6.71
N SER A 142 -11.47 -2.67 -6.83
CA SER A 142 -11.40 -1.72 -5.73
C SER A 142 -12.72 -0.98 -5.56
N SER A 143 -13.08 -0.66 -4.31
CA SER A 143 -14.25 0.16 -4.00
C SER A 143 -14.05 1.63 -4.40
N ALA A 144 -12.80 2.11 -4.42
CA ALA A 144 -12.44 3.39 -5.01
C ALA A 144 -10.98 3.41 -5.46
N ASN A 145 -10.75 4.02 -6.62
CA ASN A 145 -9.44 4.25 -7.21
C ASN A 145 -9.06 5.72 -7.02
N ILE A 146 -8.04 6.00 -6.23
CA ILE A 146 -7.62 7.36 -5.90
C ILE A 146 -6.33 7.69 -6.64
N GLY A 147 -6.32 8.78 -7.39
CA GLY A 147 -5.10 9.32 -8.00
C GLY A 147 -4.67 10.62 -7.33
N VAL A 148 -3.38 10.82 -7.09
CA VAL A 148 -2.89 12.10 -6.52
C VAL A 148 -2.92 13.25 -7.52
N CYS A 149 -3.23 12.98 -8.78
CA CYS A 149 -3.49 13.98 -9.82
C CYS A 149 -4.43 13.44 -10.89
N ASN A 150 -5.06 14.34 -11.64
CA ASN A 150 -6.02 14.00 -12.70
C ASN A 150 -5.41 13.12 -13.80
N ASP A 151 -4.12 13.27 -14.09
CA ASP A 151 -3.47 12.45 -15.11
C ASP A 151 -3.40 10.98 -14.70
N LEU A 152 -3.08 10.68 -13.44
CA LEU A 152 -3.11 9.31 -12.93
C LEU A 152 -4.51 8.71 -13.02
N VAL A 153 -5.54 9.46 -12.66
CA VAL A 153 -6.94 9.00 -12.79
C VAL A 153 -7.28 8.66 -14.23
N ARG A 154 -6.93 9.54 -15.18
CA ARG A 154 -7.12 9.26 -16.62
C ARG A 154 -6.39 7.98 -17.06
N GLN A 155 -5.17 7.74 -16.57
CA GLN A 155 -4.40 6.54 -16.89
C GLN A 155 -5.03 5.28 -16.28
N MET A 156 -5.52 5.35 -15.04
CA MET A 156 -6.25 4.25 -14.40
C MET A 156 -7.52 3.88 -15.16
N ILE A 157 -8.32 4.87 -15.59
CA ILE A 157 -9.52 4.64 -16.41
C ILE A 157 -9.16 3.99 -17.76
N LYS A 158 -8.09 4.44 -18.42
CA LYS A 158 -7.57 3.78 -19.65
C LYS A 158 -7.11 2.33 -19.42
N LEU A 159 -6.75 1.96 -18.20
CA LEU A 159 -6.39 0.60 -17.81
C LEU A 159 -7.59 -0.27 -17.41
N GLY A 160 -8.79 0.31 -17.30
CA GLY A 160 -10.02 -0.39 -16.99
C GLY A 160 -10.64 -0.05 -15.62
N ALA A 161 -10.13 0.98 -14.92
CA ALA A 161 -10.79 1.46 -13.70
C ALA A 161 -12.18 2.03 -14.04
N PRO A 162 -13.24 1.69 -13.26
CA PRO A 162 -14.54 2.33 -13.39
C PRO A 162 -14.44 3.84 -13.14
N SER A 163 -15.02 4.64 -14.02
CA SER A 163 -14.90 6.11 -13.95
C SER A 163 -15.63 6.71 -12.75
N ASP A 164 -16.76 6.13 -12.39
CA ASP A 164 -17.60 6.50 -11.23
C ASP A 164 -16.97 6.18 -9.88
N HIS A 165 -16.02 5.23 -9.82
CA HIS A 165 -15.25 4.88 -8.65
C HIS A 165 -13.81 5.43 -8.69
N SER A 166 -13.49 6.34 -9.62
CA SER A 166 -12.14 6.89 -9.80
C SER A 166 -12.11 8.39 -9.54
N LEU A 167 -11.32 8.82 -8.55
CA LEU A 167 -11.31 10.20 -8.09
C LEU A 167 -9.91 10.74 -7.85
N THR A 168 -9.76 12.06 -7.96
CA THR A 168 -8.51 12.75 -7.65
C THR A 168 -8.54 13.29 -6.23
N ILE A 169 -7.60 12.82 -5.38
CA ILE A 169 -7.35 13.40 -4.06
C ILE A 169 -5.87 13.80 -4.00
N ARG A 170 -5.61 15.09 -4.07
CA ARG A 170 -4.26 15.64 -4.05
C ARG A 170 -3.62 15.50 -2.67
N ASN A 171 -2.29 15.35 -2.64
CA ASN A 171 -1.55 15.42 -1.38
C ASN A 171 -1.72 16.80 -0.75
N GLY A 172 -1.97 16.83 0.56
CA GLY A 172 -1.97 18.07 1.33
C GLY A 172 -0.56 18.61 1.53
N VAL A 173 -0.44 19.93 1.63
CA VAL A 173 0.79 20.66 1.98
C VAL A 173 0.56 21.39 3.29
N ASP A 174 1.56 21.36 4.16
CA ASP A 174 1.59 22.15 5.39
C ASP A 174 1.93 23.60 5.04
N LEU A 175 0.92 24.47 4.98
CA LEU A 175 1.08 25.87 4.60
C LEU A 175 1.75 26.72 5.69
N GLN A 176 1.88 26.22 6.92
CA GLN A 176 2.64 26.91 7.96
C GLN A 176 4.14 26.67 7.80
N ARG A 177 4.50 25.48 7.32
CA ARG A 177 5.90 25.09 7.09
C ARG A 177 6.42 25.49 5.71
N PHE A 178 5.56 25.50 4.70
CA PHE A 178 5.89 25.83 3.32
C PHE A 178 5.22 27.15 2.92
N THR A 179 5.84 28.26 3.29
CA THR A 179 5.43 29.61 2.90
C THR A 179 6.27 30.10 1.71
N PRO A 180 5.68 30.91 0.80
CA PRO A 180 6.48 31.61 -0.21
C PRO A 180 7.56 32.46 0.46
N LEU A 181 8.78 32.39 -0.04
CA LEU A 181 9.84 33.31 0.37
C LEU A 181 9.63 34.61 -0.41
N ASP A 182 9.62 35.74 0.30
CA ASP A 182 9.69 37.06 -0.32
C ASP A 182 11.01 37.13 -1.09
N LYS A 183 10.95 37.58 -2.37
CA LYS A 183 12.11 37.69 -3.25
C LYS A 183 12.87 38.98 -2.95
#